data_1849b668253d96a1f36e9e5122b4e373
#
_entry.id   1849b668253d96a1f36e9e5122b4e373
#
_cell.length_a   1.000
_cell.length_b   1.000
_cell.length_c   1.000
_cell.angle_alpha   90.00
_cell.angle_beta   90.00
_cell.angle_gamma   90.00
#
_symmetry.space_group_name_H-M   'P 1'
#
loop_
_entity.id
_entity.type
_entity.pdbx_description
1 polymer ?
#
loop_
_entity_poly.entity_id
_entity_poly.type
_entity_poly.pdbx_seq_one_letter_code
_entity_poly.pdbx_strand_id
1 'polypeptide(L)'
;MSVIFRTVERPSDPRVENSPKKYFPQLVTLGQSVDLAFVAQKMQDRSSLSIGDIRSVVQNFVEKLKEQLLEGKTVNIAGLGVFMLAAKSKGADKAEDITAKSVESVRICFQANKELKITKTEIGRAHV
;
A
#
# COMPACT_ATOMS: atom_id res chain seq x y z
N MET A 1 -7.35 -19.66 2.61
CA MET A 1 -6.82 -19.48 1.25
C MET A 1 -5.38 -19.01 1.36
N SER A 2 -4.51 -19.56 0.57
CA SER A 2 -3.09 -19.25 0.64
C SER A 2 -2.63 -18.55 -0.62
N VAL A 3 -1.70 -17.62 -0.43
CA VAL A 3 -1.00 -17.00 -1.57
C VAL A 3 -0.03 -18.03 -2.14
N ILE A 4 0.02 -18.16 -3.45
CA ILE A 4 0.95 -19.07 -4.13
C ILE A 4 2.18 -18.31 -4.59
N PHE A 5 3.27 -19.04 -4.83
CA PHE A 5 4.49 -18.43 -5.35
C PHE A 5 5.02 -19.23 -6.55
N ARG A 6 5.84 -18.57 -7.33
CA ARG A 6 6.62 -19.21 -8.40
C ARG A 6 8.10 -18.95 -8.18
N THR A 7 8.92 -19.80 -8.73
CA THR A 7 10.37 -19.64 -8.69
C THR A 7 10.81 -18.79 -9.87
N VAL A 8 11.61 -17.76 -9.59
CA VAL A 8 12.20 -16.89 -10.62
C VAL A 8 13.71 -16.85 -10.46
N GLU A 9 14.41 -16.68 -11.56
CA GLU A 9 15.87 -16.54 -11.57
C GLU A 9 16.23 -15.06 -11.66
N ARG A 10 17.09 -14.61 -10.76
CA ARG A 10 17.54 -13.21 -10.69
C ARG A 10 19.01 -13.15 -10.30
N PRO A 11 19.72 -12.07 -10.69
CA PRO A 11 21.06 -11.81 -10.15
C PRO A 11 21.04 -11.74 -8.62
N SER A 12 22.02 -12.31 -7.98
CA SER A 12 22.12 -12.26 -6.51
C SER A 12 22.33 -10.84 -5.99
N ASP A 13 22.98 -9.99 -6.79
CA ASP A 13 23.13 -8.56 -6.50
C ASP A 13 22.90 -7.78 -7.79
N PRO A 14 21.76 -7.11 -7.95
CA PRO A 14 21.47 -6.37 -9.17
C PRO A 14 22.38 -5.16 -9.40
N ARG A 15 23.15 -4.75 -8.37
CA ARG A 15 24.11 -3.64 -8.49
C ARG A 15 25.44 -4.09 -9.10
N VAL A 16 25.70 -5.40 -9.09
CA VAL A 16 26.95 -5.95 -9.59
C VAL A 16 26.70 -6.57 -10.94
N GLU A 17 27.43 -6.08 -11.95
CA GLU A 17 27.41 -6.68 -13.28
C GLU A 17 28.01 -8.08 -13.21
N ASN A 18 27.38 -9.04 -13.88
CA ASN A 18 27.79 -10.45 -13.89
C ASN A 18 27.73 -11.17 -12.53
N SER A 19 26.89 -10.69 -11.60
CA SER A 19 26.70 -11.42 -10.35
C SER A 19 26.07 -12.80 -10.63
N PRO A 20 26.37 -13.83 -9.82
CA PRO A 20 25.75 -15.13 -9.97
C PRO A 20 24.23 -15.04 -9.88
N LYS A 21 23.53 -15.77 -10.73
CA LYS A 21 22.09 -15.84 -10.67
C LYS A 21 21.65 -16.84 -9.59
N LYS A 22 20.59 -16.48 -8.88
CA LYS A 22 19.97 -17.34 -7.87
C LYS A 22 18.48 -17.42 -8.14
N TYR A 23 17.87 -18.43 -7.56
CA TYR A 23 16.43 -18.62 -7.66
C TYR A 23 15.75 -18.04 -6.42
N PHE A 24 14.65 -17.32 -6.64
CA PHE A 24 13.90 -16.66 -5.58
C PHE A 24 12.42 -16.97 -5.74
N PRO A 25 11.66 -17.05 -4.61
CA PRO A 25 10.21 -17.13 -4.70
C PRO A 25 9.64 -15.76 -5.05
N GLN A 26 8.67 -15.75 -5.95
CA GLN A 26 7.91 -14.56 -6.28
C GLN A 26 6.44 -14.88 -6.08
N LEU A 27 5.74 -14.05 -5.30
CA LEU A 27 4.31 -14.23 -5.06
C LEU A 27 3.55 -14.05 -6.37
N VAL A 28 2.54 -14.88 -6.55
CA VAL A 28 1.71 -14.84 -7.76
C VAL A 28 0.42 -14.10 -7.45
N THR A 29 0.18 -13.03 -8.20
CA THR A 29 -1.09 -12.31 -8.19
C THR A 29 -1.97 -12.91 -9.29
N LEU A 30 -3.18 -13.35 -8.91
CA LEU A 30 -4.08 -14.02 -9.85
C LEU A 30 -4.76 -13.05 -10.83
N GLY A 31 -4.34 -11.79 -10.84
CA GLY A 31 -4.81 -10.82 -11.82
C GLY A 31 -6.20 -10.28 -11.57
N GLN A 32 -6.84 -10.67 -10.48
CA GLN A 32 -8.17 -10.15 -10.12
C GLN A 32 -8.03 -8.96 -9.19
N SER A 33 -8.76 -7.90 -9.51
CA SER A 33 -8.88 -6.75 -8.63
C SER A 33 -10.31 -6.72 -8.10
N VAL A 34 -10.46 -6.61 -6.79
CA VAL A 34 -11.78 -6.43 -6.17
C VAL A 34 -11.98 -4.97 -5.84
N ASP A 35 -13.19 -4.48 -6.03
CA ASP A 35 -13.52 -3.10 -5.76
C ASP A 35 -14.24 -2.94 -4.41
N LEU A 36 -14.58 -1.70 -4.09
CA LEU A 36 -15.29 -1.41 -2.85
C LEU A 36 -16.67 -2.09 -2.80
N ALA A 37 -17.34 -2.19 -3.93
CA ALA A 37 -18.67 -2.82 -3.96
C ALA A 37 -18.58 -4.29 -3.56
N PHE A 38 -17.57 -5.01 -4.03
CA PHE A 38 -17.35 -6.40 -3.66
C PHE A 38 -17.06 -6.54 -2.16
N VAL A 39 -16.14 -5.71 -1.64
CA VAL A 39 -15.79 -5.75 -0.22
C VAL A 39 -16.99 -5.37 0.64
N ALA A 40 -17.74 -4.34 0.24
CA ALA A 40 -18.92 -3.89 0.97
C ALA A 40 -19.98 -5.00 1.06
N GLN A 41 -20.16 -5.77 0.00
CA GLN A 41 -21.09 -6.90 0.03
C GLN A 41 -20.67 -7.95 1.04
N LYS A 42 -19.38 -8.25 1.13
CA LYS A 42 -18.85 -9.18 2.13
C LYS A 42 -19.02 -8.65 3.56
N MET A 43 -18.88 -7.34 3.73
CA MET A 43 -19.12 -6.70 5.02
C MET A 43 -20.60 -6.74 5.40
N GLN A 44 -21.49 -6.57 4.45
CA GLN A 44 -22.93 -6.62 4.69
C GLN A 44 -23.38 -7.97 5.26
N ASP A 45 -22.75 -9.05 4.83
CA ASP A 45 -23.06 -10.40 5.30
C ASP A 45 -22.85 -10.55 6.82
N ARG A 46 -22.06 -9.66 7.43
CA ARG A 46 -21.72 -9.71 8.86
C ARG A 46 -22.15 -8.46 9.64
N SER A 47 -22.89 -7.57 9.02
CA SER A 47 -23.34 -6.34 9.67
C SER A 47 -24.79 -6.02 9.28
N SER A 48 -25.41 -5.13 10.05
CA SER A 48 -26.75 -4.64 9.74
C SER A 48 -26.74 -3.47 8.75
N LEU A 49 -25.56 -3.03 8.31
CA LEU A 49 -25.44 -1.89 7.40
C LEU A 49 -25.72 -2.30 5.97
N SER A 50 -26.37 -1.42 5.22
CA SER A 50 -26.56 -1.62 3.78
C SER A 50 -25.25 -1.34 3.02
N ILE A 51 -25.17 -1.81 1.78
CA ILE A 51 -24.03 -1.51 0.91
C ILE A 51 -23.87 0.01 0.73
N GLY A 52 -24.99 0.73 0.59
CA GLY A 52 -24.96 2.19 0.47
C GLY A 52 -24.39 2.88 1.72
N ASP A 53 -24.75 2.39 2.90
CA ASP A 53 -24.21 2.91 4.16
C ASP A 53 -22.70 2.69 4.24
N ILE A 54 -22.24 1.50 3.89
CA ILE A 54 -20.82 1.16 3.91
C ILE A 54 -20.04 2.04 2.94
N ARG A 55 -20.53 2.21 1.72
CA ARG A 55 -19.89 3.08 0.73
C ARG A 55 -19.82 4.52 1.20
N SER A 56 -20.91 5.02 1.79
CA SER A 56 -20.95 6.38 2.32
C SER A 56 -19.92 6.59 3.43
N VAL A 57 -19.81 5.64 4.35
CA VAL A 57 -18.82 5.71 5.44
C VAL A 57 -17.41 5.73 4.88
N VAL A 58 -17.09 4.86 3.91
CA VAL A 58 -15.76 4.81 3.32
C VAL A 58 -15.43 6.09 2.56
N GLN A 59 -16.38 6.65 1.81
CA GLN A 59 -16.16 7.91 1.10
C GLN A 59 -15.88 9.05 2.09
N ASN A 60 -16.65 9.14 3.16
CA ASN A 60 -16.43 10.15 4.19
C ASN A 60 -15.06 9.96 4.86
N PHE A 61 -14.67 8.72 5.11
CA PHE A 61 -13.35 8.42 5.68
C PHE A 61 -12.23 8.92 4.76
N VAL A 62 -12.33 8.66 3.46
CA VAL A 62 -11.31 9.09 2.49
C VAL A 62 -11.20 10.61 2.46
N GLU A 63 -12.33 11.33 2.46
CA GLU A 63 -12.33 12.79 2.47
C GLU A 63 -11.67 13.35 3.73
N LYS A 64 -12.03 12.81 4.89
CA LYS A 64 -11.47 13.27 6.18
C LYS A 64 -10.00 12.90 6.32
N LEU A 65 -9.60 11.74 5.81
CA LEU A 65 -8.19 11.36 5.75
C LEU A 65 -7.39 12.40 4.97
N LYS A 66 -7.86 12.76 3.79
CA LYS A 66 -7.21 13.77 2.95
C LYS A 66 -7.09 15.11 3.67
N GLU A 67 -8.16 15.55 4.32
CA GLU A 67 -8.15 16.81 5.07
C GLU A 67 -7.06 16.82 6.15
N GLN A 68 -6.96 15.73 6.93
CA GLN A 68 -5.99 15.65 8.01
C GLN A 68 -4.55 15.61 7.49
N LEU A 69 -4.32 14.91 6.39
CA LEU A 69 -2.99 14.87 5.77
C LEU A 69 -2.59 16.25 5.23
N LEU A 70 -3.54 17.00 4.67
CA LEU A 70 -3.26 18.35 4.16
C LEU A 70 -2.99 19.36 5.29
N GLU A 71 -3.40 19.07 6.51
CA GLU A 71 -3.06 19.85 7.68
C GLU A 71 -1.68 19.52 8.24
N GLY A 72 -0.95 18.62 7.60
CA GLY A 72 0.39 18.23 8.01
C GLY A 72 0.44 17.15 9.07
N LYS A 73 -0.67 16.46 9.29
CA LYS A 73 -0.77 15.40 10.29
C LYS A 73 -0.55 14.03 9.66
N THR A 74 -0.13 13.07 10.47
CA THR A 74 -0.20 11.66 10.11
C THR A 74 -1.51 11.09 10.65
N VAL A 75 -2.06 10.10 9.97
CA VAL A 75 -3.30 9.45 10.41
C VAL A 75 -2.99 8.00 10.73
N ASN A 76 -3.12 7.64 12.00
CA ASN A 76 -2.85 6.29 12.48
C ASN A 76 -4.19 5.61 12.80
N ILE A 77 -4.49 4.55 12.08
CA ILE A 77 -5.70 3.74 12.30
C ILE A 77 -5.27 2.42 12.90
N ALA A 78 -5.69 2.17 14.14
CA ALA A 78 -5.40 0.91 14.82
C ALA A 78 -5.95 -0.26 14.00
N GLY A 79 -5.15 -1.30 13.85
CA GLY A 79 -5.51 -2.47 13.04
C GLY A 79 -5.29 -2.31 11.55
N LEU A 80 -4.97 -1.10 11.08
CA LEU A 80 -4.75 -0.83 9.67
C LEU A 80 -3.32 -0.33 9.42
N GLY A 81 -2.99 0.86 9.84
CA GLY A 81 -1.67 1.41 9.61
C GLY A 81 -1.64 2.92 9.68
N VAL A 82 -0.56 3.49 9.21
CA VAL A 82 -0.29 4.92 9.27
C VAL A 82 -0.25 5.48 7.85
N PHE A 83 -1.01 6.55 7.64
CA PHE A 83 -0.97 7.33 6.40
C PHE A 83 -0.17 8.61 6.64
N MET A 84 0.66 8.97 5.68
CA MET A 84 1.46 10.18 5.73
C MET A 84 1.72 10.71 4.34
N LEU A 85 2.03 12.00 4.24
CA LEU A 85 2.43 12.60 2.98
C LEU A 85 3.94 12.54 2.81
N ALA A 86 4.37 12.29 1.58
CA ALA A 86 5.76 12.41 1.16
C ALA A 86 5.80 13.26 -0.10
N ALA A 87 6.87 14.01 -0.25
CA ALA A 87 7.04 14.89 -1.39
C ALA A 87 8.31 14.54 -2.15
N LYS A 88 8.25 14.66 -3.47
CA LYS A 88 9.41 14.67 -4.33
C LYS A 88 9.68 16.12 -4.69
N SER A 89 10.92 16.56 -4.52
CA SER A 89 11.29 17.94 -4.76
C SER A 89 12.63 18.04 -5.44
N LYS A 90 12.88 19.21 -6.01
CA LYS A 90 14.19 19.57 -6.55
C LYS A 90 15.04 20.18 -5.45
N GLY A 91 16.31 19.76 -5.38
CA GLY A 91 17.27 20.39 -4.52
C GLY A 91 17.71 21.75 -5.06
N ALA A 92 18.22 22.57 -4.17
CA ALA A 92 18.83 23.85 -4.52
C ALA A 92 20.13 24.01 -3.75
N ASP A 93 21.05 24.83 -4.29
CA ASP A 93 22.34 25.06 -3.65
C ASP A 93 22.24 25.91 -2.39
N LYS A 94 21.20 26.74 -2.30
CA LYS A 94 20.96 27.61 -1.16
C LYS A 94 19.59 27.31 -0.55
N ALA A 95 19.50 27.34 0.77
CA ALA A 95 18.24 27.10 1.48
C ALA A 95 17.16 28.13 1.10
N GLU A 96 17.57 29.38 0.87
CA GLU A 96 16.67 30.49 0.51
C GLU A 96 16.04 30.32 -0.88
N ASP A 97 16.61 29.50 -1.74
CA ASP A 97 16.08 29.21 -3.06
C ASP A 97 14.95 28.16 -3.04
N ILE A 98 14.74 27.51 -1.89
CA ILE A 98 13.67 26.53 -1.73
C ILE A 98 12.34 27.24 -1.50
N THR A 99 11.36 26.94 -2.35
CA THR A 99 10.01 27.48 -2.26
C THR A 99 9.01 26.35 -2.44
N ALA A 100 7.73 26.66 -2.30
CA ALA A 100 6.67 25.69 -2.58
C ALA A 100 6.73 25.12 -4.00
N LYS A 101 7.24 25.92 -4.95
CA LYS A 101 7.42 25.48 -6.35
C LYS A 101 8.52 24.46 -6.51
N SER A 102 9.40 24.30 -5.54
CA SER A 102 10.44 23.27 -5.53
C SER A 102 9.86 21.88 -5.33
N VAL A 103 8.65 21.77 -4.82
CA VAL A 103 7.95 20.49 -4.67
C VAL A 103 7.39 20.09 -6.03
N GLU A 104 7.88 18.97 -6.57
CA GLU A 104 7.45 18.45 -7.87
C GLU A 104 6.14 17.68 -7.76
N SER A 105 6.03 16.85 -6.73
CA SER A 105 4.86 16.01 -6.53
C SER A 105 4.71 15.64 -5.06
N VAL A 106 3.47 15.36 -4.67
CA VAL A 106 3.14 14.89 -3.33
C VAL A 106 2.42 13.55 -3.47
N ARG A 107 2.77 12.62 -2.62
CA ARG A 107 2.13 11.30 -2.62
C ARG A 107 1.73 10.90 -1.21
N ILE A 108 0.73 10.03 -1.12
CA ILE A 108 0.33 9.44 0.14
C ILE A 108 1.12 8.15 0.31
N CYS A 109 1.79 8.02 1.47
CA CYS A 109 2.48 6.80 1.86
C CYS A 109 1.66 6.09 2.92
N PHE A 110 1.63 4.77 2.85
CA PHE A 110 0.94 3.94 3.82
C PHE A 110 1.89 2.88 4.36
N GLN A 111 1.93 2.77 5.69
CA GLN A 111 2.68 1.72 6.36
C GLN A 111 1.72 0.88 7.18
N ALA A 112 1.58 -0.39 6.82
CA ALA A 112 0.72 -1.31 7.55
C ALA A 112 1.26 -1.51 8.97
N ASN A 113 0.35 -1.56 9.96
CA ASN A 113 0.78 -1.88 11.31
C ASN A 113 0.78 -3.41 11.53
N LYS A 114 1.22 -3.81 12.74
CA LYS A 114 1.46 -5.23 13.02
C LYS A 114 0.22 -6.10 12.88
N GLU A 115 -0.93 -5.58 13.23
CA GLU A 115 -2.18 -6.34 13.19
C GLU A 115 -2.64 -6.65 11.77
N LEU A 116 -2.20 -5.83 10.80
CA LEU A 116 -2.54 -6.05 9.40
C LEU A 116 -1.55 -6.97 8.68
N LYS A 117 -0.38 -7.24 9.27
CA LYS A 117 0.65 -8.04 8.62
C LYS A 117 0.23 -9.48 8.43
N ILE A 118 0.47 -9.97 7.23
CA ILE A 118 0.27 -11.38 6.88
C ILE A 118 1.53 -12.15 7.26
N THR A 119 1.38 -13.30 7.91
CA THR A 119 2.51 -14.14 8.30
C THR A 119 2.97 -15.00 7.13
N LYS A 120 4.23 -15.40 7.16
CA LYS A 120 4.79 -16.26 6.09
C LYS A 120 4.12 -17.63 6.02
N THR A 121 3.47 -18.07 7.09
CA THR A 121 2.74 -19.34 7.10
C THR A 121 1.51 -19.32 6.20
N GLU A 122 1.05 -18.14 5.81
CA GLU A 122 -0.07 -17.96 4.89
C GLU A 122 0.35 -18.02 3.42
N ILE A 123 1.66 -18.12 3.15
CA ILE A 123 2.17 -18.39 1.81
C ILE A 123 1.98 -19.86 1.52
N GLY A 124 1.27 -20.16 0.46
CA GLY A 124 0.91 -21.51 0.10
C GLY A 124 1.98 -22.22 -0.70
N ARG A 125 1.53 -23.05 -1.60
CA ARG A 125 2.38 -23.92 -2.43
C ARG A 125 2.98 -23.17 -3.61
N ALA A 126 4.01 -23.78 -4.21
CA ALA A 126 4.56 -23.29 -5.45
C ALA A 126 3.55 -23.37 -6.58
N HIS A 127 3.52 -22.38 -7.44
CA HIS A 127 2.74 -22.37 -8.66
C HIS A 127 3.49 -23.18 -9.74
N VAL A 128 2.82 -24.16 -10.25
CA VAL A 128 3.39 -25.06 -11.28
C VAL A 128 2.94 -24.65 -12.66
#